data_6f5d2e55e1197515115cdfac79871063
#
_entry.id   6f5d2e55e1197515115cdfac79871063
#
_cell.length_a   1.000
_cell.length_b   1.000
_cell.length_c   1.000
_cell.angle_alpha   90.00
_cell.angle_beta   90.00
_cell.angle_gamma   90.00
#
_symmetry.space_group_name_H-M   'P 1'
#
loop_
_entity.id
_entity.type
_entity.pdbx_description
1 polymer ?
#
loop_
_entity_poly.entity_id
_entity_poly.type
_entity_poly.pdbx_seq_one_letter_code
_entity_poly.pdbx_strand_id
1 'polypeptide(L)'
;MSFGSRAHVAMQAYGPACIGIDPHASLLEQWDLPDTVEGLDRFASICVEAFAGQVAFVKPQSAFFERFGARGVVVLERTIEDLRHTGSLVVLDVKRGDIGSTAQAYADAYLDDDRPMAADAITVSPYLGFGSLKPFFDVAEKNDAGVFVLALTSNPEGPEVQHADAGGRSVAGSVLAQLAALNAGAEPMGSYGAVVGATIGDASDAIESGDLAINGPLLVPGFGAQGGTVDDIRRLFSGVIDQVIPSTSRGVLAAGPDVQALRDAAARVNAELVGS
;
A
#
# COMPACT_ATOMS: atom_id res chain seq x y z
N MET A 1 0.90 3.23 -19.83
CA MET A 1 0.14 2.05 -19.31
C MET A 1 -0.35 2.40 -17.92
N SER A 2 -1.66 2.30 -17.68
CA SER A 2 -2.25 2.68 -16.38
C SER A 2 -1.62 1.91 -15.21
N PHE A 3 -1.68 2.48 -13.99
CA PHE A 3 -1.20 1.78 -12.79
C PHE A 3 -1.88 0.42 -12.61
N GLY A 4 -3.20 0.35 -12.80
CA GLY A 4 -3.94 -0.92 -12.67
C GLY A 4 -3.42 -2.00 -13.63
N SER A 5 -3.14 -1.65 -14.90
CA SER A 5 -2.55 -2.58 -15.86
C SER A 5 -1.13 -3.00 -15.46
N ARG A 6 -0.29 -2.06 -14.99
CA ARG A 6 1.06 -2.38 -14.49
C ARG A 6 1.01 -3.28 -13.25
N ALA A 7 0.12 -3.00 -12.32
CA ALA A 7 -0.10 -3.80 -11.13
C ALA A 7 -0.50 -5.23 -11.49
N HIS A 8 -1.47 -5.41 -12.40
CA HIS A 8 -1.87 -6.73 -12.87
C HIS A 8 -0.69 -7.51 -13.47
N VAL A 9 0.08 -6.90 -14.36
CA VAL A 9 1.27 -7.54 -14.97
C VAL A 9 2.32 -7.92 -13.91
N ALA A 10 2.59 -7.02 -12.96
CA ALA A 10 3.55 -7.29 -11.89
C ALA A 10 3.10 -8.44 -10.98
N MET A 11 1.81 -8.50 -10.62
CA MET A 11 1.25 -9.61 -9.83
C MET A 11 1.37 -10.95 -10.54
N GLN A 12 1.17 -10.99 -11.85
CA GLN A 12 1.36 -12.22 -12.65
C GLN A 12 2.82 -12.65 -12.72
N ALA A 13 3.75 -11.70 -12.76
CA ALA A 13 5.18 -11.99 -12.91
C ALA A 13 5.86 -12.39 -11.59
N TYR A 14 5.51 -11.73 -10.47
CA TYR A 14 6.23 -11.82 -9.20
C TYR A 14 5.37 -12.32 -8.04
N GLY A 15 4.09 -12.58 -8.26
CA GLY A 15 3.12 -12.85 -7.19
C GLY A 15 2.56 -11.57 -6.55
N PRO A 16 1.48 -11.68 -5.73
CA PRO A 16 0.70 -10.53 -5.27
C PRO A 16 1.27 -9.82 -4.04
N ALA A 17 2.33 -10.33 -3.41
CA ALA A 17 2.82 -9.78 -2.15
C ALA A 17 3.37 -8.35 -2.30
N CYS A 18 3.00 -7.49 -1.37
CA CYS A 18 3.56 -6.16 -1.17
C CYS A 18 4.49 -6.18 0.04
N ILE A 19 5.78 -5.93 -0.17
CA ILE A 19 6.78 -5.97 0.90
C ILE A 19 7.01 -4.57 1.46
N GLY A 20 6.77 -4.41 2.77
CA GLY A 20 6.94 -3.14 3.47
C GLY A 20 8.40 -2.84 3.80
N ILE A 21 8.79 -1.56 3.69
CA ILE A 21 10.04 -1.01 4.24
C ILE A 21 9.66 -0.13 5.43
N ASP A 22 9.64 -0.74 6.60
CA ASP A 22 9.17 -0.12 7.85
C ASP A 22 10.31 -0.14 8.88
N PRO A 23 11.26 0.83 8.85
CA PRO A 23 12.43 0.87 9.73
C PRO A 23 12.06 1.26 11.17
N HIS A 24 11.35 0.34 11.87
CA HIS A 24 11.12 0.46 13.30
C HIS A 24 12.44 0.48 14.07
N ALA A 25 12.52 1.23 15.15
CA ALA A 25 13.73 1.26 16.00
C ALA A 25 14.19 -0.14 16.43
N SER A 26 13.23 -1.02 16.76
CA SER A 26 13.53 -2.42 17.12
C SER A 26 14.09 -3.27 15.97
N LEU A 27 13.73 -2.95 14.71
CA LEU A 27 14.30 -3.63 13.54
C LEU A 27 15.71 -3.11 13.23
N LEU A 28 15.95 -1.81 13.40
CA LEU A 28 17.30 -1.25 13.29
C LEU A 28 18.22 -1.91 14.31
N GLU A 29 17.79 -2.01 15.58
CA GLU A 29 18.53 -2.71 16.64
C GLU A 29 18.78 -4.19 16.29
N GLN A 30 17.75 -4.91 15.81
CA GLN A 30 17.87 -6.31 15.39
C GLN A 30 18.89 -6.50 14.26
N TRP A 31 19.06 -5.51 13.38
CA TRP A 31 20.01 -5.53 12.28
C TRP A 31 21.38 -4.95 12.66
N ASP A 32 21.62 -4.68 13.95
CA ASP A 32 22.84 -4.05 14.48
C ASP A 32 23.12 -2.68 13.83
N LEU A 33 22.05 -1.92 13.55
CA LEU A 33 22.09 -0.59 12.99
C LEU A 33 21.68 0.45 14.04
N PRO A 34 22.36 1.61 14.11
CA PRO A 34 21.98 2.67 15.04
C PRO A 34 20.64 3.31 14.64
N ASP A 35 19.87 3.77 15.63
CA ASP A 35 18.65 4.54 15.40
C ASP A 35 18.96 6.01 15.02
N THR A 36 19.63 6.17 13.88
CA THR A 36 20.09 7.42 13.30
C THR A 36 19.76 7.47 11.81
N VAL A 37 19.98 8.62 11.15
CA VAL A 37 19.82 8.73 9.70
C VAL A 37 20.75 7.79 8.94
N GLU A 38 21.96 7.57 9.44
CA GLU A 38 22.93 6.65 8.83
C GLU A 38 22.47 5.18 8.92
N GLY A 39 21.87 4.80 10.06
CA GLY A 39 21.27 3.47 10.21
C GLY A 39 20.01 3.31 9.34
N LEU A 40 19.15 4.33 9.26
CA LEU A 40 18.01 4.37 8.34
C LEU A 40 18.47 4.19 6.89
N ASP A 41 19.49 4.92 6.48
CA ASP A 41 20.05 4.88 5.13
C ASP A 41 20.57 3.47 4.78
N ARG A 42 21.33 2.87 5.69
CA ARG A 42 21.82 1.51 5.50
C ARG A 42 20.70 0.49 5.44
N PHE A 43 19.68 0.59 6.30
CA PHE A 43 18.50 -0.27 6.30
C PHE A 43 17.75 -0.19 4.96
N ALA A 44 17.45 1.04 4.51
CA ALA A 44 16.76 1.28 3.25
C ALA A 44 17.55 0.72 2.05
N SER A 45 18.87 0.94 2.01
CA SER A 45 19.74 0.43 0.94
C SER A 45 19.74 -1.11 0.88
N ILE A 46 19.78 -1.81 2.02
CA ILE A 46 19.68 -3.27 2.08
C ILE A 46 18.32 -3.75 1.57
N CYS A 47 17.23 -3.07 1.95
CA CYS A 47 15.89 -3.40 1.47
C CYS A 47 15.76 -3.20 -0.04
N VAL A 48 16.28 -2.09 -0.59
CA VAL A 48 16.33 -1.85 -2.03
C VAL A 48 17.09 -2.98 -2.74
N GLU A 49 18.28 -3.30 -2.29
CA GLU A 49 19.08 -4.39 -2.86
C GLU A 49 18.34 -5.75 -2.81
N ALA A 50 17.59 -6.00 -1.75
CA ALA A 50 16.85 -7.25 -1.59
C ALA A 50 15.62 -7.33 -2.50
N PHE A 51 14.82 -6.26 -2.59
CA PHE A 51 13.48 -6.34 -3.15
C PHE A 51 13.33 -5.77 -4.56
N ALA A 52 14.25 -4.89 -4.99
CA ALA A 52 14.21 -4.26 -6.30
C ALA A 52 14.19 -5.30 -7.44
N GLY A 53 13.12 -5.30 -8.24
CA GLY A 53 12.92 -6.26 -9.33
C GLY A 53 12.73 -7.72 -8.91
N GLN A 54 12.47 -7.98 -7.61
CA GLN A 54 12.24 -9.32 -7.06
C GLN A 54 10.80 -9.55 -6.59
N VAL A 55 10.05 -8.47 -6.39
CA VAL A 55 8.65 -8.50 -5.93
C VAL A 55 7.80 -7.51 -6.74
N ALA A 56 6.49 -7.75 -6.82
CA ALA A 56 5.58 -6.86 -7.55
C ALA A 56 5.50 -5.48 -6.93
N PHE A 57 5.41 -5.41 -5.60
CA PHE A 57 5.20 -4.16 -4.87
C PHE A 57 6.17 -4.02 -3.71
N VAL A 58 6.69 -2.79 -3.55
CA VAL A 58 7.43 -2.37 -2.35
C VAL A 58 6.73 -1.16 -1.73
N LYS A 59 6.52 -1.19 -0.42
CA LYS A 59 5.77 -0.16 0.29
C LYS A 59 6.60 0.51 1.40
N PRO A 60 7.35 1.58 1.10
CA PRO A 60 7.97 2.40 2.13
C PRO A 60 6.89 3.08 3.00
N GLN A 61 7.06 3.01 4.33
CA GLN A 61 6.20 3.70 5.28
C GLN A 61 6.81 5.05 5.65
N SER A 62 6.28 6.13 5.09
CA SER A 62 6.84 7.49 5.16
C SER A 62 7.13 7.94 6.60
N ALA A 63 6.26 7.64 7.55
CA ALA A 63 6.39 8.07 8.94
C ALA A 63 7.73 7.65 9.58
N PHE A 64 8.29 6.49 9.23
CA PHE A 64 9.57 6.03 9.78
C PHE A 64 10.78 6.78 9.20
N PHE A 65 10.63 7.42 8.08
CA PHE A 65 11.64 8.30 7.48
C PHE A 65 11.44 9.74 7.97
N GLU A 66 10.20 10.22 7.99
CA GLU A 66 9.84 11.58 8.43
C GLU A 66 10.30 11.87 9.87
N ARG A 67 10.32 10.87 10.76
CA ARG A 67 10.79 11.04 12.14
C ARG A 67 12.25 11.49 12.27
N PHE A 68 13.05 11.37 11.21
CA PHE A 68 14.42 11.86 11.14
C PHE A 68 14.53 13.24 10.48
N GLY A 69 13.39 13.94 10.26
CA GLY A 69 13.32 15.25 9.63
C GLY A 69 13.76 15.24 8.17
N ALA A 70 14.23 16.38 7.66
CA ALA A 70 14.60 16.53 6.26
C ALA A 70 15.63 15.48 5.77
N ARG A 71 16.59 15.10 6.62
CA ARG A 71 17.59 14.09 6.27
C ARG A 71 16.97 12.70 6.05
N GLY A 72 15.96 12.33 6.83
CA GLY A 72 15.21 11.09 6.62
C GLY A 72 14.36 11.13 5.35
N VAL A 73 13.78 12.30 5.02
CA VAL A 73 13.04 12.49 3.76
C VAL A 73 13.97 12.31 2.56
N VAL A 74 15.21 12.82 2.60
CA VAL A 74 16.21 12.58 1.54
C VAL A 74 16.50 11.09 1.34
N VAL A 75 16.57 10.31 2.43
CA VAL A 75 16.71 8.84 2.33
C VAL A 75 15.49 8.23 1.67
N LEU A 76 14.27 8.70 1.99
CA LEU A 76 13.03 8.22 1.37
C LEU A 76 12.99 8.53 -0.14
N GLU A 77 13.32 9.75 -0.56
CA GLU A 77 13.40 10.16 -1.96
C GLU A 77 14.29 9.21 -2.76
N ARG A 78 15.52 8.98 -2.29
CA ARG A 78 16.44 8.03 -2.94
C ARG A 78 15.90 6.61 -2.95
N THR A 79 15.29 6.15 -1.86
CA THR A 79 14.70 4.80 -1.78
C THR A 79 13.62 4.61 -2.83
N ILE A 80 12.77 5.60 -3.06
CA ILE A 80 11.72 5.59 -4.09
C ILE A 80 12.36 5.55 -5.49
N GLU A 81 13.33 6.43 -5.75
CA GLU A 81 14.03 6.51 -7.02
C GLU A 81 14.70 5.17 -7.38
N ASP A 82 15.49 4.61 -6.46
CA ASP A 82 16.20 3.35 -6.66
C ASP A 82 15.23 2.18 -6.95
N LEU A 83 14.08 2.12 -6.26
CA LEU A 83 13.08 1.08 -6.47
C LEU A 83 12.36 1.21 -7.82
N ARG A 84 11.91 2.41 -8.19
CA ARG A 84 11.17 2.65 -9.44
C ARG A 84 11.96 2.27 -10.70
N HIS A 85 13.28 2.35 -10.67
CA HIS A 85 14.14 2.00 -11.81
C HIS A 85 14.28 0.49 -12.06
N THR A 86 13.68 -0.36 -11.22
CA THR A 86 13.93 -1.81 -11.23
C THR A 86 12.76 -2.65 -11.71
N GLY A 87 11.60 -2.06 -11.92
CA GLY A 87 10.37 -2.75 -12.32
C GLY A 87 9.45 -3.18 -11.17
N SER A 88 9.86 -3.06 -9.90
CA SER A 88 8.94 -3.14 -8.77
C SER A 88 8.11 -1.87 -8.67
N LEU A 89 6.82 -1.99 -8.39
CA LEU A 89 5.92 -0.84 -8.19
C LEU A 89 6.04 -0.32 -6.76
N VAL A 90 6.25 0.97 -6.61
CA VAL A 90 6.36 1.64 -5.31
C VAL A 90 5.00 2.15 -4.86
N VAL A 91 4.49 1.61 -3.75
CA VAL A 91 3.30 2.13 -3.06
C VAL A 91 3.77 2.93 -1.84
N LEU A 92 3.80 4.26 -1.93
CA LEU A 92 4.26 5.09 -0.83
C LEU A 92 3.14 5.28 0.20
N ASP A 93 3.37 4.77 1.42
CA ASP A 93 2.35 4.79 2.49
C ASP A 93 2.42 6.11 3.28
N VAL A 94 1.69 7.13 2.81
CA VAL A 94 1.69 8.50 3.36
C VAL A 94 0.38 8.90 4.03
N LYS A 95 -0.72 8.21 3.74
CA LYS A 95 -2.07 8.46 4.27
C LYS A 95 -2.46 9.95 4.28
N ARG A 96 -2.14 10.67 3.20
CA ARG A 96 -2.46 12.11 3.09
C ARG A 96 -3.96 12.30 2.81
N GLY A 97 -4.45 13.47 3.18
CA GLY A 97 -5.82 13.91 2.91
C GLY A 97 -5.96 15.37 3.30
N ASP A 98 -6.50 16.20 2.39
CA ASP A 98 -6.76 17.61 2.61
C ASP A 98 -7.82 18.08 1.58
N ILE A 99 -8.08 19.39 1.52
CA ILE A 99 -9.04 20.01 0.61
C ILE A 99 -8.33 21.02 -0.33
N GLY A 100 -8.91 21.25 -1.50
CA GLY A 100 -8.55 22.33 -2.42
C GLY A 100 -7.06 22.34 -2.80
N SER A 101 -6.42 23.49 -2.72
CA SER A 101 -5.02 23.68 -3.13
C SER A 101 -4.02 22.92 -2.26
N THR A 102 -4.34 22.65 -0.99
CA THR A 102 -3.48 21.84 -0.13
C THR A 102 -3.50 20.38 -0.55
N ALA A 103 -4.67 19.81 -0.88
CA ALA A 103 -4.80 18.48 -1.46
C ALA A 103 -4.04 18.39 -2.79
N GLN A 104 -4.13 19.43 -3.65
CA GLN A 104 -3.37 19.52 -4.89
C GLN A 104 -1.86 19.49 -4.65
N ALA A 105 -1.36 20.27 -3.69
CA ALA A 105 0.08 20.29 -3.37
C ALA A 105 0.60 18.92 -2.88
N TYR A 106 -0.19 18.17 -2.11
CA TYR A 106 0.14 16.80 -1.75
C TYR A 106 0.11 15.85 -2.96
N ALA A 107 -0.90 15.98 -3.82
CA ALA A 107 -1.00 15.17 -5.03
C ALA A 107 0.21 15.40 -5.95
N ASP A 108 0.57 16.66 -6.18
CA ASP A 108 1.76 17.03 -6.96
C ASP A 108 3.05 16.44 -6.34
N ALA A 109 3.21 16.52 -5.02
CA ALA A 109 4.43 16.08 -4.34
C ALA A 109 4.69 14.57 -4.50
N TYR A 110 3.62 13.74 -4.57
CA TYR A 110 3.74 12.29 -4.51
C TYR A 110 3.37 11.55 -5.80
N LEU A 111 2.68 12.22 -6.74
CA LEU A 111 2.16 11.58 -7.96
C LEU A 111 2.59 12.27 -9.26
N ASP A 112 3.16 13.48 -9.21
CA ASP A 112 3.72 14.15 -10.38
C ASP A 112 5.15 13.64 -10.61
N ASP A 113 5.38 12.97 -11.74
CA ASP A 113 6.65 12.31 -12.08
C ASP A 113 7.86 13.25 -12.09
N ASP A 114 7.64 14.56 -12.20
CA ASP A 114 8.70 15.57 -12.11
C ASP A 114 9.13 15.88 -10.65
N ARG A 115 8.54 15.21 -9.65
CA ARG A 115 8.81 15.46 -8.22
C ARG A 115 9.67 14.35 -7.59
N PRO A 116 10.57 14.71 -6.63
CA PRO A 116 11.51 13.76 -6.04
C PRO A 116 10.85 12.59 -5.29
N MET A 117 9.66 12.82 -4.71
CA MET A 117 8.92 11.77 -3.99
C MET A 117 7.83 11.12 -4.81
N ALA A 118 7.81 11.31 -6.15
CA ALA A 118 6.83 10.67 -7.00
C ALA A 118 6.92 9.14 -6.90
N ALA A 119 5.81 8.49 -6.57
CA ALA A 119 5.69 7.04 -6.46
C ALA A 119 4.68 6.50 -7.48
N ASP A 120 4.71 5.18 -7.73
CA ASP A 120 3.73 4.56 -8.62
C ASP A 120 2.31 4.60 -8.05
N ALA A 121 2.18 4.58 -6.73
CA ALA A 121 0.90 4.79 -6.04
C ALA A 121 1.12 5.33 -4.62
N ILE A 122 0.08 5.94 -4.04
CA ILE A 122 0.07 6.42 -2.66
C ILE A 122 -1.17 5.98 -1.89
N THR A 123 -1.10 6.02 -0.56
CA THR A 123 -2.28 5.87 0.30
C THR A 123 -2.83 7.24 0.69
N VAL A 124 -4.16 7.37 0.73
CA VAL A 124 -4.87 8.61 1.09
C VAL A 124 -6.01 8.33 2.09
N SER A 125 -6.33 9.34 2.91
CA SER A 125 -7.39 9.27 3.90
C SER A 125 -8.63 10.06 3.45
N PRO A 126 -9.83 9.45 3.41
CA PRO A 126 -11.05 10.10 2.95
C PRO A 126 -11.80 10.85 4.09
N TYR A 127 -11.17 11.08 5.23
CA TYR A 127 -11.85 11.64 6.42
C TYR A 127 -12.53 12.99 6.15
N LEU A 128 -11.99 13.82 5.25
CA LEU A 128 -12.57 15.09 4.83
C LEU A 128 -13.63 14.95 3.71
N GLY A 129 -14.10 13.73 3.46
CA GLY A 129 -15.01 13.37 2.39
C GLY A 129 -14.29 12.90 1.13
N PHE A 130 -14.84 11.87 0.47
CA PHE A 130 -14.23 11.26 -0.72
C PHE A 130 -13.96 12.28 -1.85
N GLY A 131 -14.89 13.21 -2.07
CA GLY A 131 -14.75 14.27 -3.09
C GLY A 131 -13.56 15.20 -2.88
N SER A 132 -13.04 15.32 -1.64
CA SER A 132 -11.84 16.11 -1.35
C SER A 132 -10.57 15.49 -1.96
N LEU A 133 -10.61 14.20 -2.28
CA LEU A 133 -9.50 13.45 -2.88
C LEU A 133 -9.38 13.64 -4.40
N LYS A 134 -10.30 14.40 -5.04
CA LYS A 134 -10.28 14.62 -6.49
C LYS A 134 -8.90 15.05 -7.03
N PRO A 135 -8.14 15.98 -6.40
CA PRO A 135 -6.81 16.34 -6.88
C PRO A 135 -5.84 15.15 -6.98
N PHE A 136 -5.91 14.19 -6.05
CA PHE A 136 -5.08 12.99 -6.11
C PHE A 136 -5.43 12.11 -7.31
N PHE A 137 -6.73 11.94 -7.61
CA PHE A 137 -7.16 11.15 -8.77
C PHE A 137 -6.79 11.84 -10.08
N ASP A 138 -6.94 13.17 -10.18
CA ASP A 138 -6.62 13.94 -11.39
C ASP A 138 -5.11 13.87 -11.71
N VAL A 139 -4.24 14.00 -10.70
CA VAL A 139 -2.77 13.90 -10.89
C VAL A 139 -2.36 12.46 -11.18
N ALA A 140 -2.97 11.48 -10.51
CA ALA A 140 -2.70 10.07 -10.75
C ALA A 140 -3.08 9.66 -12.19
N GLU A 141 -4.23 10.09 -12.70
CA GLU A 141 -4.66 9.84 -14.08
C GLU A 141 -3.65 10.40 -15.09
N LYS A 142 -3.20 11.63 -14.89
CA LYS A 142 -2.22 12.30 -15.75
C LYS A 142 -0.87 11.59 -15.83
N ASN A 143 -0.44 10.96 -14.72
CA ASN A 143 0.89 10.36 -14.58
C ASN A 143 0.85 8.82 -14.55
N ASP A 144 -0.25 8.19 -14.98
CA ASP A 144 -0.43 6.73 -14.94
C ASP A 144 -0.19 6.12 -13.54
N ALA A 145 -0.44 6.88 -12.47
CA ALA A 145 -0.23 6.48 -11.08
C ALA A 145 -1.49 5.90 -10.43
N GLY A 146 -1.34 5.32 -9.23
CA GLY A 146 -2.43 4.73 -8.45
C GLY A 146 -2.72 5.48 -7.15
N VAL A 147 -3.94 5.34 -6.65
CA VAL A 147 -4.35 5.89 -5.36
C VAL A 147 -5.05 4.81 -4.55
N PHE A 148 -4.59 4.52 -3.35
CA PHE A 148 -5.24 3.62 -2.40
C PHE A 148 -5.95 4.42 -1.31
N VAL A 149 -7.28 4.37 -1.27
CA VAL A 149 -8.09 5.07 -0.28
C VAL A 149 -8.31 4.17 0.94
N LEU A 150 -8.09 4.70 2.16
CA LEU A 150 -8.43 3.97 3.38
C LEU A 150 -9.94 3.72 3.43
N ALA A 151 -10.34 2.45 3.55
CA ALA A 151 -11.75 2.05 3.65
C ALA A 151 -12.04 1.31 4.96
N LEU A 152 -11.38 0.16 5.16
CA LEU A 152 -11.53 -0.65 6.37
C LEU A 152 -10.16 -0.97 6.94
N THR A 153 -9.93 -0.64 8.20
CA THR A 153 -8.64 -0.87 8.87
C THR A 153 -8.82 -1.77 10.09
N SER A 154 -7.77 -2.51 10.45
CA SER A 154 -7.83 -3.53 11.51
C SER A 154 -7.63 -2.97 12.93
N ASN A 155 -7.42 -1.66 13.10
CA ASN A 155 -7.28 -1.06 14.43
C ASN A 155 -8.63 -0.97 15.15
N PRO A 156 -8.65 -1.12 16.48
CA PRO A 156 -9.91 -1.19 17.26
C PRO A 156 -10.75 0.09 17.22
N GLU A 157 -10.16 1.24 16.89
CA GLU A 157 -10.87 2.53 16.77
C GLU A 157 -11.52 2.70 15.38
N GLY A 158 -11.12 1.92 14.38
CA GLY A 158 -11.61 2.02 13.01
C GLY A 158 -13.14 2.02 12.88
N PRO A 159 -13.86 1.13 13.56
CA PRO A 159 -15.32 1.07 13.51
C PRO A 159 -16.04 2.36 13.89
N GLU A 160 -15.48 3.18 14.76
CA GLU A 160 -16.07 4.46 15.19
C GLU A 160 -16.41 5.38 13.99
N VAL A 161 -15.59 5.35 12.95
CA VAL A 161 -15.78 6.16 11.74
C VAL A 161 -16.23 5.29 10.56
N GLN A 162 -15.56 4.15 10.35
CA GLN A 162 -15.71 3.36 9.13
C GLN A 162 -17.04 2.61 9.05
N HIS A 163 -17.62 2.25 10.22
CA HIS A 163 -18.92 1.58 10.32
C HIS A 163 -20.08 2.56 10.51
N ALA A 164 -19.81 3.87 10.70
CA ALA A 164 -20.86 4.87 10.87
C ALA A 164 -21.79 4.90 9.64
N ASP A 165 -23.09 5.07 9.87
CA ASP A 165 -24.09 5.18 8.80
C ASP A 165 -23.96 6.52 8.06
N ALA A 166 -23.77 6.45 6.76
CA ALA A 166 -23.69 7.58 5.85
C ALA A 166 -24.89 7.60 4.87
N GLY A 167 -26.10 7.53 5.41
CA GLY A 167 -27.34 7.59 4.61
C GLY A 167 -27.78 6.21 4.08
N GLY A 168 -27.76 5.20 4.94
CA GLY A 168 -28.18 3.83 4.64
C GLY A 168 -27.09 2.91 4.17
N ARG A 169 -25.84 3.38 4.19
CA ARG A 169 -24.64 2.61 3.91
C ARG A 169 -23.53 3.06 4.87
N SER A 170 -22.61 2.17 5.25
CA SER A 170 -21.46 2.58 6.05
C SER A 170 -20.53 3.56 5.31
N VAL A 171 -19.75 4.32 6.05
CA VAL A 171 -18.70 5.17 5.48
C VAL A 171 -17.74 4.33 4.61
N ALA A 172 -17.32 3.16 5.09
CA ALA A 172 -16.48 2.23 4.34
C ALA A 172 -17.14 1.77 3.03
N GLY A 173 -18.38 1.31 3.08
CA GLY A 173 -19.15 0.90 1.90
C GLY A 173 -19.34 2.05 0.90
N SER A 174 -19.55 3.28 1.40
CA SER A 174 -19.65 4.49 0.57
C SER A 174 -18.32 4.81 -0.17
N VAL A 175 -17.18 4.64 0.50
CA VAL A 175 -15.85 4.78 -0.12
C VAL A 175 -15.65 3.74 -1.22
N LEU A 176 -15.94 2.47 -0.94
CA LEU A 176 -15.79 1.36 -1.90
C LEU A 176 -16.68 1.56 -3.13
N ALA A 177 -17.94 1.97 -2.95
CA ALA A 177 -18.84 2.23 -4.06
C ALA A 177 -18.34 3.37 -4.98
N GLN A 178 -17.77 4.42 -4.42
CA GLN A 178 -17.21 5.52 -5.22
C GLN A 178 -15.95 5.08 -5.98
N LEU A 179 -15.10 4.22 -5.39
CA LEU A 179 -13.95 3.62 -6.09
C LEU A 179 -14.41 2.71 -7.23
N ALA A 180 -15.44 1.88 -7.02
CA ALA A 180 -16.03 1.05 -8.06
C ALA A 180 -16.52 1.90 -9.27
N ALA A 181 -17.15 3.04 -8.99
CA ALA A 181 -17.60 3.96 -10.03
C ALA A 181 -16.44 4.58 -10.82
N LEU A 182 -15.33 4.94 -10.16
CA LEU A 182 -14.12 5.47 -10.82
C LEU A 182 -13.40 4.43 -11.69
N ASN A 183 -13.45 3.17 -11.31
CA ASN A 183 -12.81 2.07 -12.03
C ASN A 183 -13.72 1.42 -13.09
N ALA A 184 -14.95 1.89 -13.26
CA ALA A 184 -15.91 1.27 -14.15
C ALA A 184 -15.38 1.19 -15.59
N GLY A 185 -15.42 -0.01 -16.17
CA GLY A 185 -14.96 -0.27 -17.54
C GLY A 185 -13.46 -0.32 -17.75
N ALA A 186 -12.65 -0.21 -16.68
CA ALA A 186 -11.20 -0.40 -16.78
C ALA A 186 -10.84 -1.87 -16.99
N GLU A 187 -9.84 -2.14 -17.85
CA GLU A 187 -9.33 -3.48 -18.16
C GLU A 187 -7.79 -3.51 -18.08
N PRO A 188 -7.18 -4.53 -17.42
CA PRO A 188 -7.79 -5.64 -16.67
C PRO A 188 -8.33 -5.21 -15.31
N MET A 189 -7.89 -4.07 -14.75
CA MET A 189 -8.43 -3.41 -13.55
C MET A 189 -8.07 -1.93 -13.54
N GLY A 190 -8.83 -1.13 -12.77
CA GLY A 190 -8.60 0.31 -12.58
C GLY A 190 -7.38 0.62 -11.70
N SER A 191 -7.03 1.91 -11.67
CA SER A 191 -5.85 2.41 -10.94
C SER A 191 -6.16 2.86 -9.51
N TYR A 192 -7.43 2.85 -9.10
CA TYR A 192 -7.87 3.37 -7.80
C TYR A 192 -8.27 2.23 -6.88
N GLY A 193 -7.48 2.02 -5.86
CA GLY A 193 -7.62 0.92 -4.92
C GLY A 193 -8.18 1.33 -3.56
N ALA A 194 -8.44 0.34 -2.74
CA ALA A 194 -8.80 0.52 -1.33
C ALA A 194 -7.77 -0.14 -0.41
N VAL A 195 -7.59 0.41 0.79
CA VAL A 195 -6.91 -0.27 1.90
C VAL A 195 -7.95 -0.97 2.73
N VAL A 196 -7.84 -2.32 2.82
CA VAL A 196 -8.74 -3.18 3.58
C VAL A 196 -7.90 -4.16 4.41
N GLY A 197 -8.00 -4.11 5.73
CA GLY A 197 -7.18 -4.94 6.62
C GLY A 197 -7.45 -6.44 6.47
N ALA A 198 -6.43 -7.27 6.64
CA ALA A 198 -6.55 -8.74 6.61
C ALA A 198 -7.33 -9.31 7.82
N THR A 199 -7.35 -8.58 8.94
CA THR A 199 -7.93 -9.00 10.22
C THR A 199 -9.15 -8.18 10.63
N ILE A 200 -9.92 -7.68 9.64
CA ILE A 200 -11.12 -6.87 9.89
C ILE A 200 -12.28 -7.64 10.56
N GLY A 201 -12.08 -8.91 10.91
CA GLY A 201 -13.05 -9.73 11.62
C GLY A 201 -14.35 -9.92 10.86
N ASP A 202 -15.47 -9.81 11.55
CA ASP A 202 -16.80 -9.82 10.94
C ASP A 202 -17.14 -8.47 10.29
N ALA A 203 -16.22 -7.94 9.47
CA ALA A 203 -16.45 -6.72 8.67
C ALA A 203 -17.67 -6.84 7.73
N SER A 204 -18.27 -8.04 7.65
CA SER A 204 -19.59 -8.25 7.10
C SER A 204 -20.66 -7.29 7.65
N ASP A 205 -20.46 -6.76 8.87
CA ASP A 205 -21.37 -5.77 9.47
C ASP A 205 -21.14 -4.34 8.92
N ALA A 206 -19.98 -4.07 8.32
CA ALA A 206 -19.63 -2.73 7.84
C ALA A 206 -19.82 -2.55 6.32
N ILE A 207 -19.81 -3.65 5.56
CA ILE A 207 -19.89 -3.63 4.08
C ILE A 207 -20.88 -4.68 3.60
N GLU A 208 -21.51 -4.40 2.46
CA GLU A 208 -22.42 -5.34 1.81
C GLU A 208 -21.67 -6.38 0.97
N SER A 209 -22.31 -7.50 0.70
CA SER A 209 -21.78 -8.52 -0.22
C SER A 209 -21.55 -7.89 -1.60
N GLY A 210 -20.31 -7.93 -2.07
CA GLY A 210 -19.92 -7.36 -3.36
C GLY A 210 -19.30 -5.95 -3.28
N ASP A 211 -19.30 -5.28 -2.12
CA ASP A 211 -18.66 -3.97 -1.97
C ASP A 211 -17.15 -3.99 -2.28
N LEU A 212 -16.49 -5.12 -2.07
CA LEU A 212 -15.07 -5.30 -2.41
C LEU A 212 -14.82 -5.42 -3.92
N ALA A 213 -15.86 -5.62 -4.74
CA ALA A 213 -15.73 -5.72 -6.19
C ALA A 213 -15.58 -4.32 -6.84
N ILE A 214 -14.56 -3.59 -6.45
CA ILE A 214 -14.29 -2.22 -6.91
C ILE A 214 -13.64 -2.16 -8.30
N ASN A 215 -13.36 -3.29 -8.92
CA ASN A 215 -12.58 -3.39 -10.18
C ASN A 215 -11.24 -2.64 -10.09
N GLY A 216 -10.57 -2.70 -8.96
CA GLY A 216 -9.30 -2.05 -8.65
C GLY A 216 -8.52 -2.79 -7.59
N PRO A 217 -7.24 -2.46 -7.36
CA PRO A 217 -6.39 -3.21 -6.45
C PRO A 217 -6.81 -2.99 -4.99
N LEU A 218 -6.77 -4.06 -4.20
CA LEU A 218 -7.05 -4.05 -2.77
C LEU A 218 -5.74 -4.25 -2.00
N LEU A 219 -5.22 -3.21 -1.39
CA LEU A 219 -4.06 -3.29 -0.49
C LEU A 219 -4.51 -3.82 0.86
N VAL A 220 -4.00 -5.00 1.23
CA VAL A 220 -4.45 -5.74 2.40
C VAL A 220 -3.34 -5.86 3.45
N PRO A 221 -3.18 -4.85 4.33
CA PRO A 221 -2.22 -4.90 5.43
C PRO A 221 -2.66 -5.86 6.53
N GLY A 222 -1.68 -6.34 7.31
CA GLY A 222 -1.93 -7.23 8.46
C GLY A 222 -1.72 -8.71 8.18
N PHE A 223 -1.26 -9.08 6.97
CA PHE A 223 -0.89 -10.44 6.64
C PHE A 223 0.38 -10.87 7.41
N GLY A 224 0.34 -12.08 7.98
CA GLY A 224 1.44 -12.67 8.73
C GLY A 224 1.60 -12.08 10.14
N ALA A 225 2.53 -11.17 10.36
CA ALA A 225 2.94 -10.69 11.69
C ALA A 225 1.81 -10.01 12.53
N GLN A 226 0.68 -9.65 11.93
CA GLN A 226 -0.49 -9.11 12.62
C GLN A 226 -1.64 -10.13 12.73
N GLY A 227 -1.40 -11.38 12.40
CA GLY A 227 -2.32 -12.50 12.58
C GLY A 227 -3.20 -12.82 11.38
N GLY A 228 -3.18 -12.02 10.31
CA GLY A 228 -3.89 -12.37 9.07
C GLY A 228 -3.25 -13.57 8.38
N THR A 229 -4.08 -14.54 7.99
CA THR A 229 -3.66 -15.78 7.32
C THR A 229 -4.06 -15.79 5.85
N VAL A 230 -3.52 -16.75 5.08
CA VAL A 230 -3.95 -17.00 3.70
C VAL A 230 -5.44 -17.40 3.64
N ASP A 231 -5.90 -18.18 4.61
CA ASP A 231 -7.30 -18.59 4.70
C ASP A 231 -8.24 -17.40 4.96
N ASP A 232 -7.80 -16.42 5.77
CA ASP A 232 -8.56 -15.19 5.97
C ASP A 232 -8.66 -14.39 4.67
N ILE A 233 -7.56 -14.23 3.94
CA ILE A 233 -7.55 -13.52 2.66
C ILE A 233 -8.49 -14.20 1.67
N ARG A 234 -8.43 -15.53 1.54
CA ARG A 234 -9.30 -16.30 0.64
C ARG A 234 -10.77 -16.18 1.01
N ARG A 235 -11.08 -16.28 2.32
CA ARG A 235 -12.44 -16.18 2.82
C ARG A 235 -13.01 -14.78 2.59
N LEU A 236 -12.27 -13.74 2.96
CA LEU A 236 -12.74 -12.35 2.90
C LEU A 236 -12.82 -11.81 1.45
N PHE A 237 -11.91 -12.24 0.58
CA PHE A 237 -11.76 -11.69 -0.77
C PHE A 237 -12.04 -12.71 -1.88
N SER A 238 -12.78 -13.79 -1.59
CA SER A 238 -13.02 -14.92 -2.52
C SER A 238 -13.52 -14.49 -3.91
N GLY A 239 -14.32 -13.44 -3.99
CA GLY A 239 -14.88 -12.93 -5.26
C GLY A 239 -13.94 -11.98 -6.04
N VAL A 240 -12.82 -11.56 -5.45
CA VAL A 240 -11.92 -10.52 -5.98
C VAL A 240 -10.44 -10.84 -5.74
N ILE A 241 -10.11 -12.10 -5.53
CA ILE A 241 -8.77 -12.56 -5.10
C ILE A 241 -7.65 -12.09 -6.05
N ASP A 242 -7.92 -11.99 -7.35
CA ASP A 242 -6.96 -11.55 -8.37
C ASP A 242 -6.63 -10.04 -8.30
N GLN A 243 -7.36 -9.28 -7.47
CA GLN A 243 -7.13 -7.85 -7.22
C GLN A 243 -6.48 -7.60 -5.85
N VAL A 244 -6.25 -8.65 -5.06
CA VAL A 244 -5.74 -8.54 -3.68
C VAL A 244 -4.23 -8.45 -3.66
N ILE A 245 -3.72 -7.46 -2.95
CA ILE A 245 -2.30 -7.20 -2.72
C ILE A 245 -2.02 -7.31 -1.21
N PRO A 246 -1.75 -8.52 -0.70
CA PRO A 246 -1.42 -8.72 0.71
C PRO A 246 -0.13 -8.01 1.08
N SER A 247 -0.16 -7.19 2.13
CA SER A 247 1.02 -6.44 2.55
C SER A 247 1.58 -6.96 3.86
N THR A 248 2.87 -7.25 3.85
CA THR A 248 3.65 -7.69 5.01
C THR A 248 4.96 -6.93 5.12
N SER A 249 5.44 -6.72 6.32
CA SER A 249 6.69 -6.02 6.61
C SER A 249 7.53 -6.83 7.60
N ARG A 250 7.18 -6.83 8.89
CA ARG A 250 7.95 -7.47 9.95
C ARG A 250 8.26 -8.94 9.70
N GLY A 251 7.33 -9.70 9.11
CA GLY A 251 7.51 -11.12 8.81
C GLY A 251 8.65 -11.39 7.82
N VAL A 252 8.89 -10.46 6.90
CA VAL A 252 10.01 -10.54 5.94
C VAL A 252 11.26 -9.88 6.50
N LEU A 253 11.14 -8.68 7.06
CA LEU A 253 12.27 -7.89 7.56
C LEU A 253 12.99 -8.54 8.75
N ALA A 254 12.32 -9.43 9.51
CA ALA A 254 12.95 -10.20 10.56
C ALA A 254 14.08 -11.14 10.07
N ALA A 255 14.14 -11.44 8.77
CA ALA A 255 15.18 -12.24 8.16
C ALA A 255 16.48 -11.47 7.86
N GLY A 256 16.43 -10.12 7.92
CA GLY A 256 17.60 -9.30 7.63
C GLY A 256 18.66 -9.28 8.75
N PRO A 257 19.82 -8.65 8.50
CA PRO A 257 20.14 -7.79 7.35
C PRO A 257 20.68 -8.51 6.10
N ASP A 258 20.75 -9.83 6.07
CA ASP A 258 21.23 -10.57 4.89
C ASP A 258 20.26 -10.44 3.71
N VAL A 259 20.76 -9.94 2.58
CA VAL A 259 19.98 -9.68 1.37
C VAL A 259 19.33 -10.94 0.82
N GLN A 260 20.07 -12.08 0.82
CA GLN A 260 19.52 -13.33 0.30
C GLN A 260 18.43 -13.89 1.23
N ALA A 261 18.63 -13.80 2.53
CA ALA A 261 17.62 -14.22 3.51
C ALA A 261 16.32 -13.39 3.38
N LEU A 262 16.43 -12.08 3.11
CA LEU A 262 15.28 -11.22 2.83
C LEU A 262 14.55 -11.62 1.54
N ARG A 263 15.29 -11.91 0.46
CA ARG A 263 14.72 -12.43 -0.80
C ARG A 263 13.99 -13.74 -0.60
N ASP A 264 14.62 -14.67 0.11
CA ASP A 264 14.03 -15.98 0.40
C ASP A 264 12.75 -15.85 1.27
N ALA A 265 12.74 -14.89 2.21
CA ALA A 265 11.56 -14.62 3.01
C ALA A 265 10.41 -14.03 2.17
N ALA A 266 10.70 -13.09 1.28
CA ALA A 266 9.70 -12.53 0.35
C ALA A 266 9.16 -13.59 -0.61
N ALA A 267 10.03 -14.46 -1.15
CA ALA A 267 9.64 -15.55 -2.02
C ALA A 267 8.73 -16.58 -1.32
N ARG A 268 9.01 -16.89 -0.05
CA ARG A 268 8.13 -17.77 0.76
C ARG A 268 6.73 -17.17 0.93
N VAL A 269 6.63 -15.88 1.22
CA VAL A 269 5.34 -15.18 1.33
C VAL A 269 4.55 -15.30 0.02
N ASN A 270 5.18 -15.05 -1.13
CA ASN A 270 4.51 -15.20 -2.42
C ASN A 270 4.10 -16.67 -2.69
N ALA A 271 4.95 -17.64 -2.36
CA ALA A 271 4.64 -19.05 -2.53
C ALA A 271 3.42 -19.48 -1.69
N GLU A 272 3.28 -19.00 -0.46
CA GLU A 272 2.11 -19.24 0.39
C GLU A 272 0.83 -18.65 -0.21
N LEU A 273 0.92 -17.46 -0.80
CA LEU A 273 -0.23 -16.75 -1.39
C LEU A 273 -0.70 -17.39 -2.71
N VAL A 274 0.23 -17.86 -3.56
CA VAL A 274 -0.04 -18.40 -4.90
C VAL A 274 -0.24 -19.92 -4.86
N GLY A 275 0.53 -20.63 -4.03
CA GLY A 275 0.62 -22.11 -4.01
C GLY A 275 -0.46 -22.81 -3.19
N SER A 276 -1.38 -22.11 -2.70
CA SER A 276 -2.42 -22.62 -1.83
C SER A 276 -3.79 -22.63 -2.51
#